data_0da8af8b69d12e5973a991faf2839710
#
_entry.id   0da8af8b69d12e5973a991faf2839710
#
_cell.length_a   1.000
_cell.length_b   1.000
_cell.length_c   1.000
_cell.angle_alpha   90.00
_cell.angle_beta   90.00
_cell.angle_gamma   90.00
#
_symmetry.space_group_name_H-M   'P 1'
#
loop_
_entity.id
_entity.type
_entity.pdbx_description
1 polymer ?
#
loop_
_entity_poly.entity_id
_entity_poly.type
_entity_poly.pdbx_seq_one_letter_code
_entity_poly.pdbx_strand_id
1 'polypeptide(L)'
;MAKNVKTVWYCTECGGESPKWEGRCPFCGAWNSMVEEKAQPKNKGIVNTSRIGKSKPQKVSDIKASEEVRITLPSGELNRVLGGGLVPGSLVLIGGEPGIGKSTLVLQNILSIRSRTVLYVSGEESAVQLKMRADRLGRVSDSCYIVTETSLQNIFEHIEDIKPGLLIIDSIQTIASDDLESASGSVSQVRECAVSLLKYAKESGVPVILIGHITKEGSLAGPKVLEHIVDAVLQFEGDSKYMYRILRSIKNRFGSTSEIGIYEMCQRGLREVQNPSEMLLSQSDEDLSGVAIGVTIDGARPFLIETQALVSSAAYGTPQRSVTGFDSKRMNMLLAVLEKRVGFKLIQKDVFLNIAGGLKVNDPALDLPVICAILSSNVDMNIPHGVCMSGEVGLSGEIRPVTRIEQRIMEAEKLGMSQILIPKGNLKGIDTSSRTIKITEVAKVEEAFRALFA
;
A
#
# COMPACT_ATOMS: atom_id res chain seq x y z
N MET A 1 -1.10 32.97 40.87
CA MET A 1 -1.35 31.56 41.26
C MET A 1 -1.17 30.73 39.99
N ALA A 2 -0.15 29.87 39.94
CA ALA A 2 0.09 29.03 38.78
C ALA A 2 -1.07 28.02 38.66
N LYS A 3 -1.79 28.03 37.53
CA LYS A 3 -2.79 27.02 37.23
C LYS A 3 -2.09 25.64 37.11
N ASN A 4 -2.49 24.67 37.93
CA ASN A 4 -2.03 23.29 37.85
C ASN A 4 -2.42 22.74 36.48
N VAL A 5 -1.46 22.66 35.56
CA VAL A 5 -1.61 21.99 34.28
C VAL A 5 -1.70 20.48 34.58
N LYS A 6 -2.87 19.87 34.37
CA LYS A 6 -3.01 18.42 34.49
C LYS A 6 -2.31 17.75 33.29
N THR A 7 -1.37 16.90 33.58
CA THR A 7 -0.72 16.05 32.57
C THR A 7 -1.58 14.80 32.34
N VAL A 8 -1.75 14.43 31.11
CA VAL A 8 -2.51 13.23 30.68
C VAL A 8 -1.62 12.45 29.71
N TRP A 9 -1.75 11.14 29.76
CA TRP A 9 -0.97 10.23 28.93
C TRP A 9 -1.84 9.63 27.85
N TYR A 10 -1.43 9.74 26.59
CA TYR A 10 -2.12 9.17 25.43
C TYR A 10 -1.35 8.01 24.85
N CYS A 11 -2.05 6.94 24.49
CA CYS A 11 -1.46 5.81 23.77
C CYS A 11 -1.28 6.14 22.30
N THR A 12 -0.07 5.99 21.76
CA THR A 12 0.25 6.21 20.35
C THR A 12 -0.40 5.18 19.42
N GLU A 13 -0.79 4.00 19.95
CA GLU A 13 -1.38 2.92 19.18
C GLU A 13 -2.91 3.02 19.07
N CYS A 14 -3.59 3.37 20.15
CA CYS A 14 -5.06 3.38 20.19
C CYS A 14 -5.67 4.74 20.55
N GLY A 15 -4.85 5.74 20.94
CA GLY A 15 -5.32 7.03 21.42
C GLY A 15 -6.05 6.99 22.77
N GLY A 16 -5.97 5.89 23.52
CA GLY A 16 -6.55 5.76 24.84
C GLY A 16 -5.88 6.71 25.83
N GLU A 17 -6.68 7.35 26.70
CA GLU A 17 -6.24 8.36 27.67
C GLU A 17 -6.06 7.73 29.06
N SER A 18 -4.92 8.00 29.73
CA SER A 18 -4.68 7.65 31.12
C SER A 18 -4.20 8.85 31.92
N PRO A 19 -4.65 9.03 33.20
CA PRO A 19 -4.20 10.12 34.05
C PRO A 19 -2.75 9.96 34.55
N LYS A 20 -2.12 8.81 34.31
CA LYS A 20 -0.74 8.51 34.71
C LYS A 20 -0.04 7.68 33.64
N TRP A 21 1.28 7.70 33.66
CA TRP A 21 2.07 6.82 32.81
C TRP A 21 1.90 5.36 33.22
N GLU A 22 1.64 4.52 32.24
CA GLU A 22 1.57 3.08 32.41
C GLU A 22 2.45 2.40 31.35
N GLY A 23 3.30 1.47 31.76
CA GLY A 23 4.22 0.77 30.84
C GLY A 23 3.50 -0.06 29.79
N ARG A 24 2.22 -0.41 30.07
CA ARG A 24 1.32 -1.10 29.14
C ARG A 24 0.00 -0.35 29.05
N CYS A 25 -0.44 -0.05 27.85
CA CYS A 25 -1.71 0.64 27.63
C CYS A 25 -2.89 -0.18 28.18
N PRO A 26 -3.76 0.38 29.06
CA PRO A 26 -4.89 -0.35 29.62
C PRO A 26 -5.99 -0.64 28.59
N PHE A 27 -6.01 0.04 27.44
CA PHE A 27 -7.05 -0.11 26.42
C PHE A 27 -6.68 -1.12 25.33
N CYS A 28 -5.46 -1.05 24.77
CA CYS A 28 -5.03 -1.93 23.68
C CYS A 28 -3.94 -2.93 24.06
N GLY A 29 -3.36 -2.79 25.25
CA GLY A 29 -2.32 -3.69 25.74
C GLY A 29 -0.93 -3.47 25.15
N ALA A 30 -0.72 -2.46 24.33
CA ALA A 30 0.58 -2.13 23.75
C ALA A 30 1.57 -1.67 24.83
N TRP A 31 2.83 -2.12 24.72
CA TRP A 31 3.90 -1.75 25.65
C TRP A 31 4.61 -0.48 25.18
N ASN A 32 5.03 0.35 26.15
CA ASN A 32 5.79 1.60 25.93
C ASN A 32 5.16 2.56 24.90
N SER A 33 3.83 2.58 24.85
CA SER A 33 3.05 3.35 23.88
C SER A 33 2.41 4.61 24.47
N MET A 34 2.67 4.93 25.76
CA MET A 34 2.08 6.08 26.43
C MET A 34 2.99 7.30 26.33
N VAL A 35 2.46 8.39 25.76
CA VAL A 35 3.15 9.68 25.58
C VAL A 35 2.47 10.73 26.46
N GLU A 36 3.28 11.56 27.12
CA GLU A 36 2.81 12.64 27.98
C GLU A 36 2.35 13.84 27.14
N GLU A 37 1.12 14.29 27.39
CA GLU A 37 0.58 15.53 26.83
C GLU A 37 -0.01 16.41 27.93
N LYS A 38 0.11 17.73 27.76
CA LYS A 38 -0.52 18.70 28.69
C LYS A 38 -2.00 18.80 28.39
N ALA A 39 -2.85 18.36 29.31
CA ALA A 39 -4.30 18.51 29.20
C ALA A 39 -4.77 19.73 30.01
N GLN A 40 -5.57 20.57 29.39
CA GLN A 40 -6.31 21.60 30.11
C GLN A 40 -7.82 21.33 30.11
N PRO A 41 -8.57 21.91 31.08
CA PRO A 41 -10.00 21.63 31.22
C PRO A 41 -10.77 22.16 30.00
N LYS A 42 -11.66 21.32 29.50
CA LYS A 42 -12.61 21.66 28.42
C LYS A 42 -13.35 22.95 28.75
N ASN A 43 -12.97 24.06 28.11
CA ASN A 43 -13.90 25.15 27.95
C ASN A 43 -15.00 24.65 27.00
N LYS A 44 -16.21 24.56 27.49
CA LYS A 44 -17.41 24.27 26.69
C LYS A 44 -17.73 25.48 25.79
N GLY A 45 -16.88 25.73 24.81
CA GLY A 45 -17.23 26.52 23.65
C GLY A 45 -18.09 25.65 22.76
N ILE A 46 -19.38 25.84 22.85
CA ILE A 46 -20.37 25.23 21.96
C ILE A 46 -20.09 25.82 20.57
N VAL A 47 -19.32 25.11 19.74
CA VAL A 47 -19.44 25.30 18.29
C VAL A 47 -20.89 24.97 17.98
N ASN A 48 -21.65 25.99 17.58
CA ASN A 48 -23.07 25.88 17.26
C ASN A 48 -23.26 25.00 16.01
N THR A 49 -23.06 23.69 16.12
CA THR A 49 -23.44 22.68 15.12
C THR A 49 -24.95 22.39 15.11
N SER A 50 -25.76 23.32 15.65
CA SER A 50 -27.20 23.17 15.89
C SER A 50 -28.08 23.31 14.64
N ARG A 51 -27.53 23.24 13.41
CA ARG A 51 -28.35 23.33 12.19
C ARG A 51 -28.40 22.06 11.34
N ILE A 52 -27.69 21.01 11.70
CA ILE A 52 -27.76 19.75 10.96
C ILE A 52 -28.79 18.86 11.68
N GLY A 53 -29.86 18.50 10.96
CA GLY A 53 -31.03 17.82 11.51
C GLY A 53 -30.66 16.53 12.24
N LYS A 54 -31.20 16.35 13.45
CA LYS A 54 -31.08 15.09 14.20
C LYS A 54 -31.62 13.96 13.31
N SER A 55 -30.77 13.00 12.96
CA SER A 55 -31.20 11.79 12.25
C SER A 55 -32.27 11.06 13.06
N LYS A 56 -33.39 10.73 12.43
CA LYS A 56 -34.46 9.93 13.07
C LYS A 56 -34.18 8.45 12.82
N PRO A 57 -34.45 7.57 13.79
CA PRO A 57 -34.39 6.12 13.56
C PRO A 57 -35.29 5.74 12.36
N GLN A 58 -34.74 4.94 11.45
CA GLN A 58 -35.46 4.42 10.27
C GLN A 58 -35.44 2.90 10.32
N LYS A 59 -36.50 2.25 9.87
CA LYS A 59 -36.52 0.80 9.69
C LYS A 59 -35.62 0.45 8.49
N VAL A 60 -34.85 -0.64 8.60
CA VAL A 60 -33.98 -1.10 7.50
C VAL A 60 -34.77 -1.35 6.22
N SER A 61 -36.02 -1.83 6.34
CA SER A 61 -36.93 -2.02 5.18
C SER A 61 -37.31 -0.72 4.46
N ASP A 62 -37.28 0.41 5.16
CA ASP A 62 -37.72 1.71 4.62
C ASP A 62 -36.54 2.48 3.99
N ILE A 63 -35.30 2.00 4.24
CA ILE A 63 -34.10 2.55 3.65
C ILE A 63 -34.02 2.03 2.20
N LYS A 64 -34.29 2.89 1.26
CA LYS A 64 -34.02 2.57 -0.14
C LYS A 64 -32.49 2.48 -0.32
N ALA A 65 -31.99 1.29 -0.58
CA ALA A 65 -30.64 1.11 -1.08
C ALA A 65 -30.60 1.76 -2.47
N SER A 66 -30.34 3.07 -2.52
CA SER A 66 -29.87 3.67 -3.76
C SER A 66 -28.57 2.98 -4.10
N GLU A 67 -28.35 2.59 -5.36
CA GLU A 67 -27.02 2.20 -5.83
C GLU A 67 -26.05 3.22 -5.26
N GLU A 68 -25.05 2.75 -4.51
CA GLU A 68 -24.10 3.62 -3.81
C GLU A 68 -23.32 4.38 -4.89
N VAL A 69 -23.78 5.59 -5.22
CA VAL A 69 -23.21 6.40 -6.29
C VAL A 69 -21.85 6.87 -5.82
N ARG A 70 -20.82 6.09 -6.14
CA ARG A 70 -19.43 6.43 -5.83
C ARG A 70 -18.96 7.58 -6.70
N ILE A 71 -18.15 8.44 -6.13
CA ILE A 71 -17.48 9.50 -6.86
C ILE A 71 -16.26 8.89 -7.54
N THR A 72 -16.35 8.70 -8.85
CA THR A 72 -15.23 8.22 -9.66
C THR A 72 -14.17 9.31 -9.77
N LEU A 73 -12.95 8.97 -9.37
CA LEU A 73 -11.78 9.83 -9.53
C LEU A 73 -11.16 9.62 -10.92
N PRO A 74 -10.37 10.58 -11.43
CA PRO A 74 -9.67 10.42 -12.70
C PRO A 74 -8.69 9.25 -12.76
N SER A 75 -8.15 8.83 -11.61
CA SER A 75 -7.24 7.71 -11.49
C SER A 75 -7.98 6.38 -11.39
N GLY A 76 -7.76 5.49 -12.36
CA GLY A 76 -8.28 4.12 -12.36
C GLY A 76 -7.69 3.27 -11.24
N GLU A 77 -6.39 3.39 -11.00
CA GLU A 77 -5.70 2.66 -9.93
C GLU A 77 -6.17 3.12 -8.53
N LEU A 78 -6.41 4.43 -8.34
CA LEU A 78 -6.96 4.94 -7.08
C LEU A 78 -8.40 4.46 -6.86
N ASN A 79 -9.24 4.49 -7.90
CA ASN A 79 -10.60 3.97 -7.82
C ASN A 79 -10.61 2.48 -7.47
N ARG A 80 -9.71 1.68 -8.05
CA ARG A 80 -9.57 0.25 -7.74
C ARG A 80 -9.32 0.02 -6.26
N VAL A 81 -8.33 0.71 -5.69
CA VAL A 81 -7.96 0.57 -4.27
C VAL A 81 -9.06 1.06 -3.34
N LEU A 82 -9.84 2.06 -3.77
CA LEU A 82 -11.03 2.53 -3.05
C LEU A 82 -12.24 1.58 -3.19
N GLY A 83 -12.17 0.59 -4.07
CA GLY A 83 -13.28 -0.33 -4.34
C GLY A 83 -14.32 0.23 -5.31
N GLY A 84 -13.89 1.11 -6.24
CA GLY A 84 -14.71 1.70 -7.29
C GLY A 84 -14.90 3.23 -7.21
N GLY A 85 -14.26 3.88 -6.24
CA GLY A 85 -14.29 5.33 -6.04
C GLY A 85 -14.60 5.77 -4.62
N LEU A 86 -14.69 7.07 -4.39
CA LEU A 86 -15.01 7.64 -3.07
C LEU A 86 -16.50 7.49 -2.77
N VAL A 87 -16.78 7.01 -1.56
CA VAL A 87 -18.16 6.91 -1.04
C VAL A 87 -18.55 8.26 -0.44
N PRO A 88 -19.75 8.82 -0.77
CA PRO A 88 -20.24 10.03 -0.15
C PRO A 88 -20.23 9.92 1.38
N GLY A 89 -19.79 10.98 2.04
CA GLY A 89 -19.68 11.00 3.51
C GLY A 89 -18.61 10.12 4.10
N SER A 90 -17.66 9.61 3.29
CA SER A 90 -16.52 8.83 3.78
C SER A 90 -15.36 9.71 4.21
N LEU A 91 -14.60 9.23 5.19
CA LEU A 91 -13.31 9.77 5.60
C LEU A 91 -12.21 8.78 5.20
N VAL A 92 -11.33 9.17 4.29
CA VAL A 92 -10.25 8.35 3.73
C VAL A 92 -8.91 8.91 4.16
N LEU A 93 -8.03 8.07 4.73
CA LEU A 93 -6.65 8.44 5.04
C LEU A 93 -5.69 7.88 3.98
N ILE A 94 -4.86 8.74 3.40
CA ILE A 94 -3.72 8.35 2.57
C ILE A 94 -2.45 8.59 3.37
N GLY A 95 -1.84 7.51 3.83
CA GLY A 95 -0.61 7.51 4.63
C GLY A 95 0.62 7.06 3.84
N GLY A 96 1.81 7.40 4.31
CA GLY A 96 3.07 6.97 3.70
C GLY A 96 4.24 7.84 4.13
N GLU A 97 5.47 7.44 3.81
CA GLU A 97 6.68 8.20 4.14
C GLU A 97 6.66 9.60 3.52
N PRO A 98 7.32 10.60 4.14
CA PRO A 98 7.50 11.91 3.52
C PRO A 98 8.17 11.80 2.15
N GLY A 99 7.73 12.60 1.18
CA GLY A 99 8.30 12.60 -0.18
C GLY A 99 7.88 11.44 -1.08
N ILE A 100 7.10 10.47 -0.61
CA ILE A 100 6.67 9.29 -1.41
C ILE A 100 5.74 9.65 -2.58
N GLY A 101 5.06 10.79 -2.53
CA GLY A 101 4.16 11.27 -3.59
C GLY A 101 2.68 11.37 -3.23
N LYS A 102 2.30 11.27 -1.94
CA LYS A 102 0.90 11.36 -1.48
C LYS A 102 0.18 12.62 -1.97
N SER A 103 0.72 13.79 -1.64
CA SER A 103 0.16 15.09 -2.04
C SER A 103 0.13 15.24 -3.57
N THR A 104 1.12 14.70 -4.28
CA THR A 104 1.14 14.70 -5.75
C THR A 104 0.01 13.85 -6.32
N LEU A 105 -0.21 12.64 -5.78
CA LEU A 105 -1.30 11.75 -6.21
C LEU A 105 -2.65 12.43 -6.03
N VAL A 106 -2.90 13.00 -4.85
CA VAL A 106 -4.17 13.66 -4.55
C VAL A 106 -4.35 14.89 -5.44
N LEU A 107 -3.33 15.78 -5.49
CA LEU A 107 -3.41 17.02 -6.26
C LEU A 107 -3.66 16.76 -7.76
N GLN A 108 -2.93 15.81 -8.37
CA GLN A 108 -3.15 15.50 -9.79
C GLN A 108 -4.53 14.94 -10.09
N ASN A 109 -5.14 14.21 -9.15
CA ASN A 109 -6.49 13.71 -9.30
C ASN A 109 -7.52 14.84 -9.21
N ILE A 110 -7.46 15.66 -8.17
CA ILE A 110 -8.46 16.71 -7.94
C ILE A 110 -8.42 17.80 -9.00
N LEU A 111 -7.25 18.15 -9.54
CA LEU A 111 -7.11 19.11 -10.63
C LEU A 111 -7.78 18.64 -11.94
N SER A 112 -8.11 17.37 -12.05
CA SER A 112 -8.80 16.80 -13.21
C SER A 112 -10.31 16.65 -12.99
N ILE A 113 -10.82 16.91 -11.78
CA ILE A 113 -12.25 16.88 -11.46
C ILE A 113 -12.88 18.18 -11.96
N ARG A 114 -13.93 18.05 -12.82
CA ARG A 114 -14.69 19.17 -13.36
C ARG A 114 -16.13 19.22 -12.83
N SER A 115 -16.62 18.11 -12.33
CA SER A 115 -18.02 17.94 -11.93
C SER A 115 -18.36 18.39 -10.53
N ARG A 116 -17.35 18.76 -9.73
CA ARG A 116 -17.50 19.08 -8.30
C ARG A 116 -16.52 20.16 -7.88
N THR A 117 -16.96 21.01 -6.95
CA THR A 117 -16.08 21.93 -6.26
C THR A 117 -15.20 21.16 -5.27
N VAL A 118 -13.90 21.39 -5.31
CA VAL A 118 -12.92 20.79 -4.40
C VAL A 118 -12.30 21.88 -3.56
N LEU A 119 -12.23 21.66 -2.24
CA LEU A 119 -11.45 22.50 -1.34
C LEU A 119 -10.20 21.72 -0.89
N TYR A 120 -9.03 22.25 -1.22
CA TYR A 120 -7.73 21.72 -0.78
C TYR A 120 -7.18 22.63 0.31
N VAL A 121 -7.10 22.09 1.51
CA VAL A 121 -6.52 22.76 2.68
C VAL A 121 -5.09 22.28 2.86
N SER A 122 -4.13 23.19 2.82
CA SER A 122 -2.72 22.92 3.06
C SER A 122 -2.25 23.53 4.36
N GLY A 123 -1.68 22.70 5.23
CA GLY A 123 -1.00 23.16 6.43
C GLY A 123 0.53 23.14 6.31
N GLU A 124 1.07 22.68 5.18
CA GLU A 124 2.53 22.54 4.98
C GLU A 124 3.06 23.45 3.86
N GLU A 125 2.34 23.55 2.75
CA GLU A 125 2.79 24.28 1.57
C GLU A 125 1.96 25.55 1.36
N SER A 126 2.63 26.61 0.91
CA SER A 126 1.97 27.85 0.52
C SER A 126 1.16 27.66 -0.78
N ALA A 127 0.18 28.55 -1.00
CA ALA A 127 -0.62 28.54 -2.23
C ALA A 127 0.26 28.68 -3.49
N VAL A 128 1.36 29.43 -3.42
CA VAL A 128 2.31 29.60 -4.54
C VAL A 128 3.04 28.29 -4.84
N GLN A 129 3.49 27.57 -3.82
CA GLN A 129 4.16 26.26 -3.99
C GLN A 129 3.21 25.22 -4.59
N LEU A 130 1.96 25.17 -4.12
CA LEU A 130 0.94 24.31 -4.68
C LEU A 130 0.62 24.68 -6.14
N LYS A 131 0.56 25.98 -6.47
CA LYS A 131 0.38 26.43 -7.87
C LYS A 131 1.55 25.99 -8.76
N MET A 132 2.79 26.17 -8.31
CA MET A 132 3.97 25.70 -9.05
C MET A 132 3.93 24.17 -9.28
N ARG A 133 3.46 23.42 -8.29
CA ARG A 133 3.26 21.96 -8.41
C ARG A 133 2.15 21.63 -9.42
N ALA A 134 1.02 22.33 -9.36
CA ALA A 134 -0.08 22.17 -10.32
C ALA A 134 0.37 22.46 -11.77
N ASP A 135 1.16 23.52 -11.97
CA ASP A 135 1.71 23.89 -13.28
C ASP A 135 2.66 22.79 -13.83
N ARG A 136 3.51 22.22 -12.97
CA ARG A 136 4.37 21.08 -13.33
C ARG A 136 3.57 19.84 -13.73
N LEU A 137 2.42 19.62 -13.07
CA LEU A 137 1.50 18.53 -13.42
C LEU A 137 0.75 18.79 -14.73
N GLY A 138 0.84 20.02 -15.27
CA GLY A 138 0.18 20.42 -16.54
C GLY A 138 -1.34 20.42 -16.45
N ARG A 139 -1.90 20.64 -15.27
CA ARG A 139 -3.34 20.59 -15.03
C ARG A 139 -3.80 21.85 -14.31
N VAL A 140 -4.89 22.44 -14.79
CA VAL A 140 -5.55 23.59 -14.17
C VAL A 140 -7.03 23.23 -14.01
N SER A 141 -7.61 23.63 -12.88
CA SER A 141 -9.02 23.41 -12.59
C SER A 141 -9.63 24.67 -11.97
N ASP A 142 -10.69 25.15 -12.58
CA ASP A 142 -11.47 26.29 -12.05
C ASP A 142 -12.40 25.86 -10.90
N SER A 143 -12.55 24.57 -10.67
CA SER A 143 -13.36 23.99 -9.59
C SER A 143 -12.56 23.62 -8.35
N CYS A 144 -11.23 23.85 -8.32
CA CYS A 144 -10.35 23.53 -7.19
C CYS A 144 -9.92 24.81 -6.49
N TYR A 145 -10.36 24.99 -5.24
CA TYR A 145 -9.98 26.07 -4.35
C TYR A 145 -8.88 25.58 -3.44
N ILE A 146 -7.86 26.42 -3.23
CA ILE A 146 -6.73 26.15 -2.34
C ILE A 146 -6.75 27.16 -1.22
N VAL A 147 -6.63 26.71 0.02
CA VAL A 147 -6.46 27.54 1.19
C VAL A 147 -5.27 27.04 2.02
N THR A 148 -4.48 27.99 2.55
CA THR A 148 -3.38 27.69 3.46
C THR A 148 -3.86 28.00 4.87
N GLU A 149 -4.24 26.96 5.63
CA GLU A 149 -4.84 27.12 6.95
C GLU A 149 -4.49 25.93 7.85
N THR A 150 -4.32 26.19 9.13
CA THR A 150 -4.02 25.19 10.16
C THR A 150 -5.04 25.15 11.30
N SER A 151 -5.87 26.19 11.46
CA SER A 151 -6.97 26.18 12.43
C SER A 151 -8.18 25.42 11.87
N LEU A 152 -8.62 24.42 12.61
CA LEU A 152 -9.81 23.63 12.26
C LEU A 152 -11.07 24.48 12.19
N GLN A 153 -11.19 25.49 13.04
CA GLN A 153 -12.32 26.40 13.11
C GLN A 153 -12.41 27.24 11.83
N ASN A 154 -11.30 27.83 11.41
CA ASN A 154 -11.23 28.61 10.16
C ASN A 154 -11.49 27.73 8.92
N ILE A 155 -11.02 26.46 8.96
CA ILE A 155 -11.32 25.50 7.88
C ILE A 155 -12.82 25.27 7.75
N PHE A 156 -13.56 25.18 8.87
CA PHE A 156 -15.03 25.02 8.80
C PHE A 156 -15.72 26.30 8.28
N GLU A 157 -15.20 27.50 8.56
CA GLU A 157 -15.69 28.73 7.96
C GLU A 157 -15.53 28.73 6.43
N HIS A 158 -14.35 28.34 5.92
CA HIS A 158 -14.12 28.18 4.49
C HIS A 158 -15.02 27.11 3.85
N ILE A 159 -15.32 26.04 4.58
CA ILE A 159 -16.26 25.00 4.10
C ILE A 159 -17.67 25.56 3.96
N GLU A 160 -18.14 26.39 4.90
CA GLU A 160 -19.46 27.02 4.83
C GLU A 160 -19.57 27.99 3.65
N ASP A 161 -18.52 28.73 3.34
CA ASP A 161 -18.47 29.69 2.24
C ASP A 161 -18.42 28.99 0.86
N ILE A 162 -17.53 28.00 0.70
CA ILE A 162 -17.25 27.37 -0.60
C ILE A 162 -18.21 26.21 -0.90
N LYS A 163 -18.74 25.53 0.13
CA LYS A 163 -19.62 24.35 0.04
C LYS A 163 -19.05 23.28 -0.88
N PRO A 164 -17.86 22.76 -0.58
CA PRO A 164 -17.17 21.82 -1.44
C PRO A 164 -17.94 20.49 -1.56
N GLY A 165 -17.85 19.85 -2.72
CA GLY A 165 -18.30 18.48 -2.94
C GLY A 165 -17.20 17.42 -2.67
N LEU A 166 -15.97 17.86 -2.36
CA LEU A 166 -14.84 17.06 -1.92
C LEU A 166 -13.88 17.93 -1.10
N LEU A 167 -13.47 17.46 0.06
CA LEU A 167 -12.52 18.14 0.95
C LEU A 167 -11.21 17.36 1.04
N ILE A 168 -10.07 18.06 0.93
CA ILE A 168 -8.73 17.51 1.10
C ILE A 168 -8.03 18.23 2.24
N ILE A 169 -7.40 17.50 3.14
CA ILE A 169 -6.57 18.02 4.24
C ILE A 169 -5.14 17.50 4.08
N ASP A 170 -4.19 18.40 3.86
CA ASP A 170 -2.76 18.08 3.65
C ASP A 170 -1.85 18.96 4.53
N SER A 171 -1.39 18.49 5.68
CA SER A 171 -1.60 17.17 6.29
C SER A 171 -2.44 17.28 7.58
N ILE A 172 -3.02 16.16 8.00
CA ILE A 172 -3.79 16.12 9.26
C ILE A 172 -2.92 16.45 10.48
N GLN A 173 -1.61 16.25 10.42
CA GLN A 173 -0.67 16.55 11.51
C GLN A 173 -0.45 18.05 11.73
N THR A 174 -0.71 18.87 10.74
CA THR A 174 -0.53 20.33 10.83
C THR A 174 -1.76 21.06 11.31
N ILE A 175 -2.94 20.38 11.24
CA ILE A 175 -4.20 21.00 11.68
C ILE A 175 -4.32 20.91 13.20
N ALA A 176 -4.81 21.99 13.79
CA ALA A 176 -5.07 22.10 15.21
C ALA A 176 -6.48 22.63 15.49
N SER A 177 -7.12 22.08 16.51
CA SER A 177 -8.36 22.62 17.08
C SER A 177 -8.03 23.56 18.22
N ASP A 178 -8.66 24.74 18.22
CA ASP A 178 -8.52 25.72 19.31
C ASP A 178 -9.15 25.23 20.63
N ASP A 179 -9.95 24.16 20.58
CA ASP A 179 -10.57 23.54 21.75
C ASP A 179 -9.57 22.75 22.62
N LEU A 180 -8.35 22.49 22.10
CA LEU A 180 -7.28 21.76 22.79
C LEU A 180 -6.00 22.60 22.85
N GLU A 181 -5.40 22.70 24.04
CA GLU A 181 -4.13 23.41 24.22
C GLU A 181 -2.88 22.57 23.89
N SER A 182 -3.04 21.34 23.45
CA SER A 182 -1.93 20.49 23.04
C SER A 182 -1.32 20.98 21.72
N ALA A 183 -0.04 20.70 21.52
CA ALA A 183 0.66 21.14 20.31
C ALA A 183 0.07 20.50 19.04
N SER A 184 0.12 21.23 17.93
CA SER A 184 -0.20 20.69 16.60
C SER A 184 0.63 19.43 16.34
N GLY A 185 0.02 18.40 15.73
CA GLY A 185 0.64 17.10 15.48
C GLY A 185 0.65 16.14 16.68
N SER A 186 0.22 16.57 17.87
CA SER A 186 0.05 15.66 19.00
C SER A 186 -1.08 14.64 18.75
N VAL A 187 -1.06 13.53 19.48
CA VAL A 187 -2.06 12.44 19.32
C VAL A 187 -3.46 12.97 19.57
N SER A 188 -3.63 13.81 20.61
CA SER A 188 -4.92 14.39 20.96
C SER A 188 -5.44 15.34 19.88
N GLN A 189 -4.61 16.22 19.33
CA GLN A 189 -4.98 17.14 18.26
C GLN A 189 -5.37 16.40 16.99
N VAL A 190 -4.55 15.49 16.54
CA VAL A 190 -4.80 14.70 15.31
C VAL A 190 -6.10 13.91 15.45
N ARG A 191 -6.36 13.32 16.64
CA ARG A 191 -7.58 12.59 16.91
C ARG A 191 -8.81 13.50 16.91
N GLU A 192 -8.76 14.64 17.59
CA GLU A 192 -9.88 15.59 17.66
C GLU A 192 -10.23 16.15 16.28
N CYS A 193 -9.23 16.58 15.52
CA CYS A 193 -9.44 17.07 14.16
C CYS A 193 -10.06 15.98 13.26
N ALA A 194 -9.56 14.74 13.33
CA ALA A 194 -10.10 13.66 12.54
C ALA A 194 -11.55 13.29 12.92
N VAL A 195 -11.89 13.30 14.21
CA VAL A 195 -13.28 13.05 14.69
C VAL A 195 -14.22 14.15 14.22
N SER A 196 -13.82 15.41 14.29
CA SER A 196 -14.61 16.55 13.81
C SER A 196 -14.84 16.50 12.31
N LEU A 197 -13.80 16.16 11.52
CA LEU A 197 -13.90 15.99 10.07
C LEU A 197 -14.73 14.76 9.69
N LEU A 198 -14.66 13.65 10.46
CA LEU A 198 -15.54 12.50 10.26
C LEU A 198 -17.01 12.88 10.48
N LYS A 199 -17.29 13.62 11.55
CA LYS A 199 -18.64 14.10 11.83
C LYS A 199 -19.15 14.95 10.69
N TYR A 200 -18.36 15.92 10.23
CA TYR A 200 -18.70 16.73 9.07
C TYR A 200 -18.99 15.87 7.84
N ALA A 201 -18.11 14.93 7.50
CA ALA A 201 -18.32 14.04 6.35
C ALA A 201 -19.65 13.29 6.43
N LYS A 202 -19.95 12.67 7.58
CA LYS A 202 -21.19 11.88 7.80
C LYS A 202 -22.45 12.73 7.73
N GLU A 203 -22.40 13.96 8.25
CA GLU A 203 -23.55 14.85 8.31
C GLU A 203 -23.83 15.57 6.99
N SER A 204 -22.78 15.98 6.27
CA SER A 204 -22.88 16.70 4.99
C SER A 204 -22.99 15.78 3.76
N GLY A 205 -22.57 14.50 3.88
CA GLY A 205 -22.40 13.61 2.75
C GLY A 205 -21.16 13.90 1.88
N VAL A 206 -20.33 14.88 2.25
CA VAL A 206 -19.12 15.25 1.54
C VAL A 206 -17.99 14.31 1.91
N PRO A 207 -17.35 13.61 0.95
CA PRO A 207 -16.17 12.81 1.28
C PRO A 207 -14.98 13.69 1.63
N VAL A 208 -14.16 13.20 2.55
CA VAL A 208 -12.95 13.89 3.02
C VAL A 208 -11.74 12.96 2.82
N ILE A 209 -10.68 13.48 2.20
CA ILE A 209 -9.39 12.80 2.10
C ILE A 209 -8.40 13.49 3.06
N LEU A 210 -7.87 12.73 3.98
CA LEU A 210 -6.78 13.14 4.85
C LEU A 210 -5.46 12.62 4.28
N ILE A 211 -4.47 13.48 4.18
CA ILE A 211 -3.09 13.09 3.91
C ILE A 211 -2.34 13.07 5.24
N GLY A 212 -1.58 12.00 5.49
CA GLY A 212 -0.83 11.83 6.72
C GLY A 212 0.55 11.22 6.50
N HIS A 213 1.50 11.55 7.39
CA HIS A 213 2.83 10.95 7.40
C HIS A 213 2.85 9.74 8.33
N ILE A 214 3.45 8.64 7.83
CA ILE A 214 3.72 7.43 8.62
C ILE A 214 5.20 7.47 8.97
N THR A 215 5.54 7.49 10.24
CA THR A 215 6.92 7.34 10.69
C THR A 215 7.21 5.89 11.02
N LYS A 216 8.40 5.39 10.65
CA LYS A 216 8.85 4.02 10.97
C LYS A 216 9.02 3.76 12.46
N GLU A 217 9.11 4.80 13.29
CA GLU A 217 9.52 4.71 14.69
C GLU A 217 8.46 5.10 15.74
N GLY A 218 7.20 5.31 15.36
CA GLY A 218 6.07 5.37 16.33
C GLY A 218 6.07 6.55 17.32
N SER A 219 6.89 7.60 17.16
CA SER A 219 7.01 8.68 18.14
C SER A 219 6.15 9.92 17.89
N LEU A 220 5.51 10.04 16.73
CA LEU A 220 4.48 11.05 16.44
C LEU A 220 3.20 10.35 16.06
N ALA A 221 2.05 10.92 16.40
CA ALA A 221 0.72 10.35 16.19
C ALA A 221 0.60 9.67 14.83
N GLY A 222 0.89 8.37 14.82
CA GLY A 222 0.96 7.58 13.60
C GLY A 222 -0.44 7.24 13.08
N PRO A 223 -0.55 6.68 11.88
CA PRO A 223 -1.81 6.30 11.25
C PRO A 223 -2.64 5.33 12.08
N LYS A 224 -2.05 4.59 13.01
CA LYS A 224 -2.77 3.64 13.88
C LYS A 224 -3.87 4.29 14.71
N VAL A 225 -3.65 5.50 15.24
CA VAL A 225 -4.71 6.21 15.98
C VAL A 225 -5.88 6.56 15.07
N LEU A 226 -5.59 6.92 13.81
CA LEU A 226 -6.60 7.27 12.83
C LEU A 226 -7.28 6.06 12.21
N GLU A 227 -6.64 4.89 12.18
CA GLU A 227 -7.20 3.67 11.59
C GLU A 227 -8.58 3.30 12.15
N HIS A 228 -8.79 3.56 13.44
CA HIS A 228 -10.09 3.26 14.08
C HIS A 228 -11.15 4.31 13.74
N ILE A 229 -10.76 5.53 13.43
CA ILE A 229 -11.65 6.67 13.17
C ILE A 229 -12.09 6.68 11.71
N VAL A 230 -11.14 6.54 10.77
CA VAL A 230 -11.43 6.67 9.32
C VAL A 230 -12.13 5.44 8.75
N ASP A 231 -12.83 5.60 7.63
CA ASP A 231 -13.52 4.52 6.93
C ASP A 231 -12.59 3.68 6.05
N ALA A 232 -11.58 4.31 5.46
CA ALA A 232 -10.56 3.64 4.66
C ALA A 232 -9.16 4.20 4.96
N VAL A 233 -8.17 3.31 4.95
CA VAL A 233 -6.74 3.65 5.07
C VAL A 233 -6.02 3.10 3.86
N LEU A 234 -5.43 4.01 3.08
CA LEU A 234 -4.58 3.69 1.95
C LEU A 234 -3.14 4.00 2.33
N GLN A 235 -2.26 3.04 2.18
CA GLN A 235 -0.84 3.22 2.45
C GLN A 235 -0.05 3.30 1.15
N PHE A 236 0.71 4.37 1.00
CA PHE A 236 1.60 4.57 -0.13
C PHE A 236 2.99 4.07 0.24
N GLU A 237 3.46 3.04 -0.46
CA GLU A 237 4.71 2.33 -0.21
C GLU A 237 5.66 2.50 -1.40
N GLY A 238 6.96 2.41 -1.14
CA GLY A 238 8.01 2.42 -2.15
C GLY A 238 9.31 2.95 -1.58
N ASP A 239 10.41 2.64 -2.24
CA ASP A 239 11.72 3.20 -1.93
C ASP A 239 11.99 4.38 -2.88
N SER A 240 12.56 5.47 -2.36
CA SER A 240 12.94 6.64 -3.15
C SER A 240 13.93 6.33 -4.28
N LYS A 241 14.65 5.20 -4.18
CA LYS A 241 15.60 4.71 -5.19
C LYS A 241 14.94 4.04 -6.40
N TYR A 242 13.69 3.61 -6.26
CA TYR A 242 12.96 2.94 -7.34
C TYR A 242 11.89 3.85 -7.92
N MET A 243 11.58 3.64 -9.21
CA MET A 243 10.58 4.46 -9.92
C MET A 243 9.14 4.13 -9.52
N TYR A 244 8.90 2.93 -9.00
CA TYR A 244 7.54 2.45 -8.71
C TYR A 244 7.09 2.75 -7.29
N ARG A 245 5.79 3.00 -7.16
CA ARG A 245 5.08 3.21 -5.90
C ARG A 245 3.84 2.33 -5.88
N ILE A 246 3.60 1.70 -4.74
CA ILE A 246 2.41 0.86 -4.52
C ILE A 246 1.48 1.59 -3.56
N LEU A 247 0.23 1.75 -3.95
CA LEU A 247 -0.84 2.20 -3.08
C LEU A 247 -1.63 0.97 -2.62
N ARG A 248 -1.58 0.68 -1.33
CA ARG A 248 -2.22 -0.50 -0.73
C ARG A 248 -3.39 -0.11 0.14
N SER A 249 -4.49 -0.85 0.05
CA SER A 249 -5.60 -0.73 0.99
C SER A 249 -5.28 -1.50 2.27
N ILE A 250 -5.10 -0.80 3.39
CA ILE A 250 -4.88 -1.42 4.71
C ILE A 250 -6.21 -1.67 5.42
N LYS A 251 -7.15 -0.73 5.23
CA LYS A 251 -8.51 -0.81 5.75
C LYS A 251 -9.47 -0.22 4.72
N ASN A 252 -10.58 -0.90 4.48
CA ASN A 252 -11.64 -0.37 3.61
C ASN A 252 -13.00 -0.93 4.04
N ARG A 253 -13.88 -0.06 4.58
CA ARG A 253 -15.24 -0.46 4.97
C ARG A 253 -16.17 -0.64 3.77
N PHE A 254 -15.77 -0.16 2.60
CA PHE A 254 -16.59 -0.10 1.41
C PHE A 254 -16.10 -1.01 0.27
N GLY A 255 -15.02 -1.76 0.51
CA GLY A 255 -14.43 -2.62 -0.51
C GLY A 255 -13.38 -3.57 0.06
N SER A 256 -12.71 -4.27 -0.85
CA SER A 256 -11.64 -5.22 -0.49
C SER A 256 -10.40 -4.48 0.00
N THR A 257 -9.72 -5.05 0.99
CA THR A 257 -8.37 -4.63 1.41
C THR A 257 -7.27 -5.33 0.63
N SER A 258 -7.63 -6.23 -0.29
CA SER A 258 -6.66 -6.93 -1.14
C SER A 258 -6.31 -6.19 -2.42
N GLU A 259 -6.87 -4.99 -2.66
CA GLU A 259 -6.59 -4.23 -3.87
C GLU A 259 -5.31 -3.40 -3.72
N ILE A 260 -4.54 -3.35 -4.81
CA ILE A 260 -3.36 -2.50 -4.93
C ILE A 260 -3.43 -1.64 -6.17
N GLY A 261 -2.88 -0.42 -6.08
CA GLY A 261 -2.65 0.48 -7.19
C GLY A 261 -1.15 0.64 -7.43
N ILE A 262 -0.70 0.59 -8.67
CA ILE A 262 0.71 0.71 -9.00
C ILE A 262 0.92 1.98 -9.83
N TYR A 263 1.90 2.77 -9.41
CA TYR A 263 2.26 4.04 -10.02
C TYR A 263 3.75 4.10 -10.32
N GLU A 264 4.08 4.81 -11.37
CA GLU A 264 5.45 5.19 -11.70
C GLU A 264 5.65 6.67 -11.42
N MET A 265 6.76 7.01 -10.75
CA MET A 265 7.12 8.39 -10.50
C MET A 265 7.79 8.99 -11.74
N CYS A 266 7.14 9.97 -12.35
CA CYS A 266 7.62 10.70 -13.51
C CYS A 266 7.88 12.18 -13.21
N GLN A 267 8.57 12.89 -14.08
CA GLN A 267 8.78 14.34 -13.93
C GLN A 267 7.46 15.13 -13.82
N ARG A 268 6.41 14.69 -14.52
CA ARG A 268 5.07 15.31 -14.56
C ARG A 268 4.08 14.71 -13.56
N GLY A 269 4.55 14.03 -12.51
CA GLY A 269 3.72 13.42 -11.48
C GLY A 269 3.73 11.90 -11.52
N LEU A 270 2.64 11.28 -11.09
CA LEU A 270 2.47 9.84 -10.99
C LEU A 270 1.71 9.31 -12.22
N ARG A 271 2.32 8.36 -12.92
CA ARG A 271 1.70 7.63 -14.02
C ARG A 271 1.16 6.29 -13.51
N GLU A 272 -0.06 5.96 -13.88
CA GLU A 272 -0.65 4.66 -13.57
C GLU A 272 0.01 3.54 -14.36
N VAL A 273 0.29 2.43 -13.70
CA VAL A 273 0.84 1.23 -14.31
C VAL A 273 -0.30 0.23 -14.49
N GLN A 274 -0.88 0.23 -15.69
CA GLN A 274 -2.01 -0.67 -16.01
C GLN A 274 -1.55 -2.13 -16.10
N ASN A 275 -0.37 -2.38 -16.65
CA ASN A 275 0.23 -3.70 -16.76
C ASN A 275 1.62 -3.72 -16.11
N PRO A 276 1.71 -4.10 -14.82
CA PRO A 276 3.00 -4.17 -14.13
C PRO A 276 3.98 -5.15 -14.78
N SER A 277 3.47 -6.24 -15.34
CA SER A 277 4.29 -7.30 -15.92
C SER A 277 5.14 -6.81 -17.10
N GLU A 278 4.59 -5.96 -17.97
CA GLU A 278 5.34 -5.39 -19.11
C GLU A 278 6.57 -4.58 -18.67
N MET A 279 6.55 -4.06 -17.47
CA MET A 279 7.62 -3.22 -16.93
C MET A 279 8.60 -4.00 -16.05
N LEU A 280 8.17 -5.18 -15.55
CA LEU A 280 8.92 -6.04 -14.65
C LEU A 280 9.61 -7.20 -15.37
N LEU A 281 9.35 -7.33 -16.68
CA LEU A 281 10.02 -8.28 -17.57
C LEU A 281 11.01 -7.51 -18.44
N SER A 282 12.24 -8.02 -18.55
CA SER A 282 13.22 -7.48 -19.50
C SER A 282 12.72 -7.73 -20.93
N GLN A 283 12.91 -6.73 -21.79
CA GLN A 283 12.63 -6.83 -23.23
C GLN A 283 13.84 -7.39 -24.01
N SER A 284 14.79 -8.00 -23.31
CA SER A 284 15.98 -8.57 -23.96
C SER A 284 15.65 -9.95 -24.51
N ASP A 285 15.91 -10.14 -25.78
CA ASP A 285 15.87 -11.46 -26.44
C ASP A 285 17.15 -12.26 -26.20
N GLU A 286 18.06 -11.80 -25.34
CA GLU A 286 19.29 -12.49 -25.04
C GLU A 286 19.04 -13.68 -24.09
N ASP A 287 19.63 -14.83 -24.44
CA ASP A 287 19.62 -16.04 -23.62
C ASP A 287 20.55 -15.93 -22.42
N LEU A 288 20.11 -15.25 -21.39
CA LEU A 288 20.89 -15.03 -20.18
C LEU A 288 20.63 -16.12 -19.13
N SER A 289 21.71 -16.70 -18.59
CA SER A 289 21.60 -17.57 -17.41
C SER A 289 21.27 -16.76 -16.16
N GLY A 290 20.64 -17.41 -15.19
CA GLY A 290 20.29 -16.77 -13.91
C GLY A 290 18.99 -15.97 -13.92
N VAL A 291 18.20 -16.03 -14.99
CA VAL A 291 16.92 -15.32 -15.09
C VAL A 291 15.76 -16.30 -15.09
N ALA A 292 14.74 -16.07 -14.27
CA ALA A 292 13.51 -16.83 -14.22
C ALA A 292 12.29 -15.90 -14.09
N ILE A 293 11.20 -16.26 -14.76
CA ILE A 293 9.94 -15.52 -14.68
C ILE A 293 9.02 -16.22 -13.67
N GLY A 294 8.66 -15.50 -12.62
CA GLY A 294 7.69 -15.94 -11.62
C GLY A 294 6.33 -15.29 -11.82
N VAL A 295 5.26 -16.03 -11.50
CA VAL A 295 3.91 -15.46 -11.41
C VAL A 295 3.57 -15.27 -9.94
N THR A 296 3.48 -14.02 -9.53
CA THR A 296 3.16 -13.62 -8.16
C THR A 296 1.77 -13.01 -8.07
N ILE A 297 1.21 -12.99 -6.86
CA ILE A 297 -0.01 -12.25 -6.55
C ILE A 297 0.28 -11.34 -5.37
N ASP A 298 0.09 -10.04 -5.56
CA ASP A 298 0.08 -9.09 -4.46
C ASP A 298 -1.36 -8.55 -4.28
N GLY A 299 -1.91 -8.80 -3.11
CA GLY A 299 -3.32 -8.53 -2.86
C GLY A 299 -4.25 -9.37 -3.73
N ALA A 300 -5.03 -8.74 -4.61
CA ALA A 300 -5.90 -9.41 -5.58
C ALA A 300 -5.31 -9.47 -7.01
N ARG A 301 -4.15 -8.84 -7.23
CA ARG A 301 -3.58 -8.62 -8.56
C ARG A 301 -2.48 -9.64 -8.88
N PRO A 302 -2.67 -10.53 -9.87
CA PRO A 302 -1.59 -11.35 -10.40
C PRO A 302 -0.71 -10.51 -11.34
N PHE A 303 0.58 -10.78 -11.38
CA PHE A 303 1.52 -10.23 -12.35
C PHE A 303 2.76 -11.11 -12.47
N LEU A 304 3.42 -11.01 -13.62
CA LEU A 304 4.70 -11.65 -13.86
C LEU A 304 5.82 -10.77 -13.37
N ILE A 305 6.85 -11.40 -12.81
CA ILE A 305 8.03 -10.70 -12.31
C ILE A 305 9.29 -11.48 -12.64
N GLU A 306 10.32 -10.77 -13.06
CA GLU A 306 11.61 -11.36 -13.33
C GLU A 306 12.41 -11.50 -12.05
N THR A 307 12.94 -12.69 -11.83
CA THR A 307 13.83 -13.04 -10.73
C THR A 307 15.21 -13.28 -11.30
N GLN A 308 16.19 -12.50 -10.89
CA GLN A 308 17.57 -12.57 -11.35
C GLN A 308 18.48 -13.10 -10.25
N ALA A 309 19.30 -14.08 -10.55
CA ALA A 309 20.30 -14.62 -9.64
C ALA A 309 21.68 -14.66 -10.28
N LEU A 310 22.70 -14.34 -9.51
CA LEU A 310 24.09 -14.50 -9.87
C LEU A 310 24.79 -15.39 -8.84
N VAL A 311 25.35 -16.49 -9.31
CA VAL A 311 26.11 -17.44 -8.48
C VAL A 311 27.54 -17.47 -8.97
N SER A 312 28.48 -17.13 -8.09
CA SER A 312 29.92 -17.15 -8.39
C SER A 312 30.72 -17.87 -7.30
N SER A 313 31.96 -18.18 -7.58
CA SER A 313 32.88 -18.69 -6.55
C SER A 313 33.22 -17.58 -5.56
N ALA A 314 33.18 -17.88 -4.24
CA ALA A 314 33.51 -16.90 -3.22
C ALA A 314 34.98 -16.48 -3.32
N ALA A 315 35.23 -15.21 -3.68
CA ALA A 315 36.57 -14.67 -3.89
C ALA A 315 37.35 -14.45 -2.58
N TYR A 316 36.66 -14.25 -1.46
CA TYR A 316 37.25 -13.82 -0.19
C TYR A 316 37.10 -14.86 0.94
N GLY A 317 36.92 -16.13 0.62
CA GLY A 317 36.83 -17.22 1.58
C GLY A 317 35.55 -17.29 2.42
N THR A 318 34.81 -16.18 2.57
CA THR A 318 33.47 -16.13 3.21
C THR A 318 32.42 -15.82 2.16
N PRO A 319 31.48 -16.75 1.90
CA PRO A 319 30.43 -16.56 0.91
C PRO A 319 29.54 -15.37 1.22
N GLN A 320 29.33 -14.51 0.22
CA GLN A 320 28.44 -13.35 0.30
C GLN A 320 27.03 -13.75 -0.16
N ARG A 321 26.03 -13.27 0.56
CA ARG A 321 24.62 -13.48 0.22
C ARG A 321 23.87 -12.16 0.30
N SER A 322 23.47 -11.64 -0.84
CA SER A 322 22.76 -10.36 -0.95
C SER A 322 21.42 -10.54 -1.68
N VAL A 323 20.41 -9.84 -1.19
CA VAL A 323 19.04 -9.97 -1.68
C VAL A 323 18.42 -8.59 -1.83
N THR A 324 17.78 -8.36 -2.96
CA THR A 324 16.92 -7.20 -3.22
C THR A 324 15.52 -7.68 -3.59
N GLY A 325 14.50 -7.17 -2.89
CA GLY A 325 13.10 -7.47 -3.20
C GLY A 325 12.54 -8.79 -2.68
N PHE A 326 13.37 -9.66 -2.08
CA PHE A 326 12.97 -10.95 -1.51
C PHE A 326 13.48 -11.07 -0.06
N ASP A 327 12.92 -11.98 0.73
CA ASP A 327 13.35 -12.19 2.13
C ASP A 327 14.68 -12.96 2.20
N SER A 328 15.69 -12.38 2.87
CA SER A 328 17.01 -12.98 2.96
C SER A 328 17.04 -14.28 3.76
N LYS A 329 16.20 -14.42 4.79
CA LYS A 329 16.09 -15.66 5.57
C LYS A 329 15.46 -16.77 4.73
N ARG A 330 14.45 -16.42 3.93
CA ARG A 330 13.81 -17.34 2.99
C ARG A 330 14.81 -17.82 1.94
N MET A 331 15.58 -16.93 1.32
CA MET A 331 16.64 -17.30 0.37
C MET A 331 17.65 -18.28 1.01
N ASN A 332 18.13 -17.99 2.20
CA ASN A 332 19.08 -18.88 2.90
C ASN A 332 18.50 -20.28 3.16
N MET A 333 17.21 -20.36 3.48
CA MET A 333 16.49 -21.64 3.61
C MET A 333 16.45 -22.39 2.28
N LEU A 334 16.11 -21.71 1.18
CA LEU A 334 16.07 -22.29 -0.17
C LEU A 334 17.45 -22.82 -0.60
N LEU A 335 18.52 -22.08 -0.33
CA LEU A 335 19.91 -22.53 -0.57
C LEU A 335 20.23 -23.81 0.19
N ALA A 336 19.83 -23.91 1.46
CA ALA A 336 20.02 -25.14 2.25
C ALA A 336 19.23 -26.34 1.68
N VAL A 337 18.03 -26.12 1.14
CA VAL A 337 17.25 -27.15 0.43
C VAL A 337 17.99 -27.62 -0.82
N LEU A 338 18.46 -26.70 -1.66
CA LEU A 338 19.22 -27.01 -2.88
C LEU A 338 20.47 -27.84 -2.57
N GLU A 339 21.20 -27.49 -1.53
CA GLU A 339 22.40 -28.19 -1.13
C GLU A 339 22.11 -29.58 -0.56
N LYS A 340 21.19 -29.66 0.39
CA LYS A 340 20.95 -30.93 1.11
C LYS A 340 20.09 -31.92 0.34
N ARG A 341 19.14 -31.46 -0.48
CA ARG A 341 18.16 -32.31 -1.17
C ARG A 341 18.47 -32.55 -2.64
N VAL A 342 19.01 -31.53 -3.31
CA VAL A 342 19.29 -31.60 -4.75
C VAL A 342 20.77 -31.87 -5.04
N GLY A 343 21.64 -31.62 -4.05
CA GLY A 343 23.06 -31.98 -4.14
C GLY A 343 23.96 -30.88 -4.77
N PHE A 344 23.46 -29.67 -4.93
CA PHE A 344 24.26 -28.54 -5.43
C PHE A 344 25.16 -27.96 -4.35
N LYS A 345 26.45 -27.82 -4.66
CA LYS A 345 27.44 -27.28 -3.70
C LYS A 345 27.43 -25.75 -3.71
N LEU A 346 26.54 -25.14 -2.92
CA LEU A 346 26.35 -23.69 -2.85
C LEU A 346 26.99 -23.05 -1.60
N ILE A 347 27.50 -23.85 -0.65
CA ILE A 347 28.05 -23.37 0.62
C ILE A 347 29.26 -22.46 0.45
N GLN A 348 30.06 -22.68 -0.61
CA GLN A 348 31.28 -21.92 -0.93
C GLN A 348 31.08 -20.93 -2.09
N LYS A 349 29.82 -20.61 -2.41
CA LYS A 349 29.50 -19.71 -3.52
C LYS A 349 28.84 -18.44 -3.02
N ASP A 350 29.19 -17.32 -3.66
CA ASP A 350 28.48 -16.07 -3.53
C ASP A 350 27.15 -16.21 -4.26
N VAL A 351 26.08 -15.70 -3.65
CA VAL A 351 24.74 -15.70 -4.22
C VAL A 351 24.12 -14.32 -4.09
N PHE A 352 23.83 -13.71 -5.23
CA PHE A 352 23.14 -12.43 -5.35
C PHE A 352 21.78 -12.70 -5.96
N LEU A 353 20.73 -12.16 -5.34
CA LEU A 353 19.34 -12.29 -5.82
C LEU A 353 18.72 -10.91 -5.96
N ASN A 354 18.10 -10.66 -7.09
CA ASN A 354 17.38 -9.41 -7.36
C ASN A 354 16.00 -9.71 -7.95
N ILE A 355 14.98 -9.14 -7.35
CA ILE A 355 13.64 -9.10 -7.94
C ILE A 355 13.52 -7.80 -8.76
N ALA A 356 13.14 -7.93 -10.03
CA ALA A 356 13.06 -6.80 -10.94
C ALA A 356 12.15 -5.68 -10.42
N GLY A 357 12.48 -4.44 -10.77
CA GLY A 357 11.72 -3.25 -10.35
C GLY A 357 11.86 -2.87 -8.88
N GLY A 358 12.65 -3.62 -8.08
CA GLY A 358 12.85 -3.35 -6.65
C GLY A 358 11.60 -3.54 -5.79
N LEU A 359 10.59 -4.24 -6.31
CA LEU A 359 9.37 -4.56 -5.57
C LEU A 359 9.70 -5.57 -4.47
N LYS A 360 9.24 -5.29 -3.26
CA LYS A 360 9.32 -6.27 -2.17
C LYS A 360 8.16 -7.25 -2.30
N VAL A 361 8.48 -8.51 -2.61
CA VAL A 361 7.48 -9.57 -2.79
C VAL A 361 7.55 -10.54 -1.61
N ASN A 362 6.38 -10.83 -1.02
CA ASN A 362 6.25 -11.73 0.12
C ASN A 362 5.47 -13.02 -0.24
N ASP A 363 5.18 -13.24 -1.53
CA ASP A 363 4.43 -14.40 -2.00
C ASP A 363 5.33 -15.66 -2.01
N PRO A 364 5.01 -16.71 -1.24
CA PRO A 364 5.77 -17.98 -1.26
C PRO A 364 5.83 -18.65 -2.62
N ALA A 365 4.91 -18.34 -3.51
CA ALA A 365 4.89 -18.85 -4.87
C ALA A 365 6.13 -18.49 -5.70
N LEU A 366 6.91 -17.50 -5.27
CA LEU A 366 8.18 -17.11 -5.89
C LEU A 366 9.38 -17.98 -5.46
N ASP A 367 9.21 -18.93 -4.53
CA ASP A 367 10.31 -19.83 -4.18
C ASP A 367 10.81 -20.62 -5.38
N LEU A 368 9.89 -21.12 -6.20
CA LEU A 368 10.24 -21.93 -7.38
C LEU A 368 11.05 -21.13 -8.41
N PRO A 369 10.62 -19.93 -8.87
CA PRO A 369 11.44 -19.12 -9.78
C PRO A 369 12.77 -18.69 -9.14
N VAL A 370 12.82 -18.38 -7.85
CA VAL A 370 14.07 -18.05 -7.15
C VAL A 370 15.06 -19.23 -7.21
N ILE A 371 14.61 -20.44 -6.90
CA ILE A 371 15.46 -21.64 -7.00
C ILE A 371 15.91 -21.87 -8.43
N CYS A 372 15.01 -21.76 -9.40
CA CYS A 372 15.33 -21.99 -10.80
C CYS A 372 16.32 -20.96 -11.34
N ALA A 373 16.20 -19.69 -10.96
CA ALA A 373 17.19 -18.65 -11.30
C ALA A 373 18.57 -18.95 -10.71
N ILE A 374 18.62 -19.34 -9.42
CA ILE A 374 19.89 -19.71 -8.76
C ILE A 374 20.51 -20.93 -9.44
N LEU A 375 19.73 -21.94 -9.78
CA LEU A 375 20.26 -23.13 -10.46
C LEU A 375 20.72 -22.82 -11.89
N SER A 376 19.94 -22.03 -12.64
CA SER A 376 20.29 -21.54 -13.96
C SER A 376 21.67 -20.84 -13.96
N SER A 377 21.86 -19.89 -13.04
CA SER A 377 23.15 -19.20 -12.90
C SER A 377 24.29 -20.14 -12.44
N ASN A 378 23.97 -21.12 -11.57
CA ASN A 378 25.00 -22.04 -11.05
C ASN A 378 25.54 -23.00 -12.11
N VAL A 379 24.69 -23.45 -13.05
CA VAL A 379 25.06 -24.35 -14.16
C VAL A 379 25.32 -23.62 -15.47
N ASP A 380 25.16 -22.30 -15.49
CA ASP A 380 25.30 -21.42 -16.65
C ASP A 380 24.45 -21.84 -17.86
N MET A 381 23.20 -22.17 -17.58
CA MET A 381 22.20 -22.55 -18.59
C MET A 381 20.98 -21.62 -18.49
N ASN A 382 20.51 -21.10 -19.63
CA ASN A 382 19.31 -20.26 -19.67
C ASN A 382 18.02 -21.08 -19.47
N ILE A 383 17.01 -20.43 -18.88
CA ILE A 383 15.65 -20.94 -18.89
C ILE A 383 15.00 -20.54 -20.22
N PRO A 384 14.30 -21.45 -20.92
CA PRO A 384 13.69 -21.13 -22.21
C PRO A 384 12.75 -19.92 -22.14
N HIS A 385 12.77 -19.07 -23.16
CA HIS A 385 11.85 -17.95 -23.27
C HIS A 385 10.40 -18.40 -23.24
N GLY A 386 9.53 -17.56 -22.67
CA GLY A 386 8.10 -17.84 -22.55
C GLY A 386 7.74 -18.88 -21.47
N VAL A 387 8.70 -19.33 -20.66
CA VAL A 387 8.46 -20.20 -19.52
C VAL A 387 8.35 -19.36 -18.24
N CYS A 388 7.24 -19.49 -17.54
CA CYS A 388 7.05 -18.91 -16.21
C CYS A 388 6.72 -20.00 -15.18
N MET A 389 6.75 -19.64 -13.90
CA MET A 389 6.56 -20.63 -12.85
C MET A 389 5.98 -20.03 -11.57
N SER A 390 5.33 -20.88 -10.78
CA SER A 390 4.75 -20.53 -9.50
C SER A 390 4.73 -21.75 -8.59
N GLY A 391 5.33 -21.66 -7.39
CA GLY A 391 5.35 -22.80 -6.46
C GLY A 391 6.07 -22.45 -5.16
N GLU A 392 5.52 -22.88 -4.03
CA GLU A 392 6.20 -22.81 -2.74
C GLU A 392 7.11 -24.03 -2.57
N VAL A 393 8.30 -23.83 -2.01
CA VAL A 393 9.27 -24.91 -1.79
C VAL A 393 9.37 -25.24 -0.31
N GLY A 394 9.11 -26.51 0.02
CA GLY A 394 9.26 -27.02 1.38
C GLY A 394 10.67 -27.52 1.68
N LEU A 395 10.94 -27.74 2.97
CA LEU A 395 12.28 -28.15 3.47
C LEU A 395 12.74 -29.54 3.00
N SER A 396 11.82 -30.36 2.51
CA SER A 396 12.16 -31.68 1.96
C SER A 396 12.42 -31.64 0.44
N GLY A 397 12.35 -30.44 -0.16
CA GLY A 397 12.49 -30.26 -1.62
C GLY A 397 11.19 -30.53 -2.39
N GLU A 398 10.06 -30.69 -1.70
CA GLU A 398 8.74 -30.78 -2.30
C GLU A 398 8.26 -29.40 -2.77
N ILE A 399 7.51 -29.38 -3.87
CA ILE A 399 6.83 -28.19 -4.37
C ILE A 399 5.37 -28.23 -3.93
N ARG A 400 4.98 -27.26 -3.10
CA ARG A 400 3.68 -27.17 -2.46
C ARG A 400 2.69 -26.33 -3.25
N PRO A 401 1.40 -26.69 -3.21
CA PRO A 401 0.34 -25.91 -3.82
C PRO A 401 0.32 -24.46 -3.35
N VAL A 402 0.06 -23.55 -4.30
CA VAL A 402 -0.07 -22.13 -4.06
C VAL A 402 -1.52 -21.69 -4.23
N THR A 403 -1.88 -20.57 -3.60
CA THR A 403 -3.23 -20.03 -3.68
C THR A 403 -3.49 -19.37 -5.04
N ARG A 404 -4.77 -19.35 -5.45
CA ARG A 404 -5.25 -18.64 -6.66
C ARG A 404 -4.51 -19.03 -7.93
N ILE A 405 -4.19 -20.30 -8.10
CA ILE A 405 -3.41 -20.80 -9.24
C ILE A 405 -4.08 -20.48 -10.59
N GLU A 406 -5.40 -20.53 -10.64
CA GLU A 406 -6.14 -20.21 -11.86
C GLU A 406 -5.88 -18.77 -12.33
N GLN A 407 -5.87 -17.81 -11.41
CA GLN A 407 -5.56 -16.39 -11.73
C GLN A 407 -4.13 -16.24 -12.23
N ARG A 408 -3.18 -17.01 -11.69
CA ARG A 408 -1.78 -17.03 -12.14
C ARG A 408 -1.65 -17.57 -13.55
N ILE A 409 -2.33 -18.66 -13.84
CA ILE A 409 -2.35 -19.25 -15.19
C ILE A 409 -2.97 -18.28 -16.19
N MET A 410 -4.10 -17.66 -15.84
CA MET A 410 -4.77 -16.66 -16.70
C MET A 410 -3.89 -15.46 -17.02
N GLU A 411 -3.16 -14.95 -16.04
CA GLU A 411 -2.26 -13.79 -16.25
C GLU A 411 -1.05 -14.20 -17.11
N ALA A 412 -0.47 -15.37 -16.87
CA ALA A 412 0.61 -15.90 -17.70
C ALA A 412 0.18 -16.09 -19.16
N GLU A 413 -0.99 -16.67 -19.39
CA GLU A 413 -1.57 -16.87 -20.72
C GLU A 413 -1.85 -15.54 -21.43
N LYS A 414 -2.47 -14.58 -20.73
CA LYS A 414 -2.77 -13.23 -21.22
C LYS A 414 -1.51 -12.48 -21.68
N LEU A 415 -0.38 -12.73 -21.03
CA LEU A 415 0.90 -12.10 -21.32
C LEU A 415 1.75 -12.92 -22.31
N GLY A 416 1.16 -13.92 -22.95
CA GLY A 416 1.78 -14.67 -24.03
C GLY A 416 2.84 -15.69 -23.60
N MET A 417 2.84 -16.11 -22.32
CA MET A 417 3.71 -17.19 -21.87
C MET A 417 3.28 -18.51 -22.56
N SER A 418 4.27 -19.24 -23.06
CA SER A 418 4.05 -20.52 -23.74
C SER A 418 3.88 -21.70 -22.77
N GLN A 419 4.52 -21.60 -21.58
CA GLN A 419 4.51 -22.66 -20.58
C GLN A 419 4.52 -22.09 -19.16
N ILE A 420 3.79 -22.77 -18.26
CA ILE A 420 3.85 -22.49 -16.83
C ILE A 420 4.14 -23.78 -16.05
N LEU A 421 5.13 -23.71 -15.13
CA LEU A 421 5.41 -24.77 -14.15
C LEU A 421 4.64 -24.47 -12.86
N ILE A 422 3.86 -25.45 -12.41
CA ILE A 422 3.02 -25.31 -11.21
C ILE A 422 3.14 -26.54 -10.31
N PRO A 423 2.80 -26.43 -9.02
CA PRO A 423 2.81 -27.57 -8.10
C PRO A 423 1.81 -28.66 -8.51
N LYS A 424 2.24 -29.91 -8.40
CA LYS A 424 1.37 -31.07 -8.59
C LYS A 424 0.19 -31.02 -7.60
N GLY A 425 -1.01 -31.23 -8.13
CA GLY A 425 -2.24 -31.21 -7.36
C GLY A 425 -2.89 -29.81 -7.23
N ASN A 426 -2.29 -28.75 -7.77
CA ASN A 426 -2.93 -27.44 -7.86
C ASN A 426 -4.09 -27.41 -8.87
N LEU A 427 -4.11 -28.35 -9.84
CA LEU A 427 -5.15 -28.42 -10.88
C LEU A 427 -6.43 -29.16 -10.47
N LYS A 428 -6.52 -29.66 -9.23
CA LYS A 428 -7.72 -30.39 -8.79
C LYS A 428 -8.95 -29.49 -8.85
N GLY A 429 -9.90 -29.86 -9.75
CA GLY A 429 -11.15 -29.10 -9.94
C GLY A 429 -11.06 -27.90 -10.88
N ILE A 430 -9.93 -27.70 -11.55
CA ILE A 430 -9.74 -26.61 -12.53
C ILE A 430 -9.82 -27.20 -13.93
N ASP A 431 -10.68 -26.66 -14.77
CA ASP A 431 -10.74 -26.98 -16.18
C ASP A 431 -9.62 -26.28 -16.95
N THR A 432 -8.71 -27.08 -17.49
CA THR A 432 -7.58 -26.59 -18.30
C THR A 432 -7.74 -26.84 -19.79
N SER A 433 -8.86 -27.47 -20.21
CA SER A 433 -9.07 -27.91 -21.61
C SER A 433 -9.14 -26.73 -22.60
N SER A 434 -9.56 -25.56 -22.13
CA SER A 434 -9.67 -24.34 -22.94
C SER A 434 -8.40 -23.44 -22.92
N ARG A 435 -7.35 -23.87 -22.22
CA ARG A 435 -6.12 -23.06 -22.08
C ARG A 435 -5.17 -23.28 -23.25
N THR A 436 -4.55 -22.21 -23.70
CA THR A 436 -3.53 -22.23 -24.77
C THR A 436 -2.13 -22.42 -24.23
N ILE A 437 -1.89 -22.03 -22.97
CA ILE A 437 -0.61 -22.18 -22.30
C ILE A 437 -0.37 -23.65 -21.90
N LYS A 438 0.84 -24.16 -22.16
CA LYS A 438 1.24 -25.51 -21.69
C LYS A 438 1.43 -25.48 -20.17
N ILE A 439 0.68 -26.34 -19.46
CA ILE A 439 0.79 -26.46 -18.01
C ILE A 439 1.63 -27.71 -17.69
N THR A 440 2.68 -27.53 -16.90
CA THR A 440 3.58 -28.57 -16.45
C THR A 440 3.51 -28.71 -14.94
N GLU A 441 3.01 -29.84 -14.44
CA GLU A 441 2.96 -30.11 -13.01
C GLU A 441 4.29 -30.65 -12.50
N VAL A 442 4.79 -30.14 -11.38
CA VAL A 442 6.01 -30.59 -10.72
C VAL A 442 5.77 -30.81 -9.23
N ALA A 443 6.30 -31.91 -8.71
CA ALA A 443 6.16 -32.27 -7.28
C ALA A 443 7.42 -32.02 -6.47
N LYS A 444 8.59 -32.01 -7.11
CA LYS A 444 9.89 -31.82 -6.49
C LYS A 444 10.77 -30.87 -7.29
N VAL A 445 11.74 -30.28 -6.62
CA VAL A 445 12.70 -29.36 -7.25
C VAL A 445 13.45 -30.02 -8.40
N GLU A 446 13.82 -31.30 -8.26
CA GLU A 446 14.52 -32.04 -9.31
C GLU A 446 13.67 -32.22 -10.58
N GLU A 447 12.34 -32.35 -10.42
CA GLU A 447 11.40 -32.45 -11.55
C GLU A 447 11.32 -31.13 -12.30
N ALA A 448 11.25 -29.99 -11.57
CA ALA A 448 11.26 -28.68 -12.17
C ALA A 448 12.58 -28.42 -12.94
N PHE A 449 13.71 -28.82 -12.35
CA PHE A 449 15.01 -28.67 -12.99
C PHE A 449 15.09 -29.50 -14.29
N ARG A 450 14.64 -30.75 -14.28
CA ARG A 450 14.58 -31.58 -15.51
C ARG A 450 13.65 -30.98 -16.57
N ALA A 451 12.52 -30.43 -16.16
CA ALA A 451 11.58 -29.81 -17.10
C ALA A 451 12.12 -28.55 -17.80
N LEU A 452 13.12 -27.91 -17.20
CA LEU A 452 13.72 -26.67 -17.72
C LEU A 452 15.03 -26.91 -18.50
N PHE A 453 15.84 -27.91 -18.10
CA PHE A 453 17.23 -28.04 -18.56
C PHE A 453 17.53 -29.44 -19.17
N ALA A 454 16.60 -30.36 -19.20
CA ALA A 454 16.71 -31.67 -19.86
C ALA A 454 15.92 -31.68 -21.15
#